data_a47ed96f4020dbd137aa970e6de6c545
#
_entry.id   a47ed96f4020dbd137aa970e6de6c545
#
_cell.length_a   1.000
_cell.length_b   1.000
_cell.length_c   1.000
_cell.angle_alpha   90.00
_cell.angle_beta   90.00
_cell.angle_gamma   90.00
#
_symmetry.space_group_name_H-M   'P 1'
#
loop_
_entity.id
_entity.type
_entity.pdbx_description
1 polymer ?
#
loop_
_entity_poly.entity_id
_entity_poly.type
_entity_poly.pdbx_seq_one_letter_code
_entity_poly.pdbx_strand_id
1 'polypeptide(L)'
;MKKVIFTLMAVTSFGQLVQAFCGFYVAKAGAELYNNKSEVILVRDGKNTTITMSNDFAGDVKDFAMVVPVPNVLDRNDIQIVDRSIFQMLDAYSAPRLVEYFDQNPCTPPPVEYDEEMELDDVATTSLAKRSVLKNKVMYRVTIEAQYKVEEYDIILLSANDGGGLKRWLTDNGYQIPSKAEKVLEPYIKSGLKFFVVKVDLNRYNPLANGGFLRPLQIKVKSDKFMLPIRLGMANSKGEQDMIVYAFSKKGRVECTNYRTVKMPTGKMVPTFVKPNFGNFYADVFRNAYSRQGGDAVFLEYAWNVTPSFSGMKCDPCVGNPPYTKEIMMAGVPWANQNGVTTFFTRLHVRYTLDKFPEDLFFQETPNTEMYQARYIITHPAAGDLSCAAGKTYTEKLKLRRKQELSQLATLTQWDTEDFYDYVANGTDKVKSIEEDEENAFPILKLDNEGGGMLPKGVFGFTLVLLLLYSLKRVRVRVT
;
A
#
# COMPACT_ATOMS: atom_id res chain seq x y z
N MET A 1 27.18 -22.16 -51.62
CA MET A 1 25.88 -21.74 -51.02
C MET A 1 26.07 -21.69 -49.51
N LYS A 2 26.32 -20.46 -48.99
CA LYS A 2 26.55 -20.25 -47.56
C LYS A 2 25.19 -19.95 -46.88
N LYS A 3 24.75 -20.81 -45.99
CA LYS A 3 23.56 -20.55 -45.12
C LYS A 3 23.98 -19.61 -44.00
N VAL A 4 23.44 -18.40 -44.00
CA VAL A 4 23.56 -17.45 -42.91
C VAL A 4 22.46 -17.81 -41.92
N ILE A 5 22.84 -18.26 -40.75
CA ILE A 5 21.93 -18.47 -39.59
C ILE A 5 21.83 -17.12 -38.85
N PHE A 6 20.69 -16.46 -38.98
CA PHE A 6 20.34 -15.29 -38.17
C PHE A 6 19.87 -15.79 -36.79
N THR A 7 20.73 -15.70 -35.81
CA THR A 7 20.32 -15.92 -34.40
C THR A 7 19.63 -14.64 -33.92
N LEU A 8 18.29 -14.71 -33.82
CA LEU A 8 17.46 -13.68 -33.23
C LEU A 8 17.68 -13.70 -31.71
N MET A 9 18.47 -12.79 -31.19
CA MET A 9 18.68 -12.59 -29.76
C MET A 9 17.49 -11.77 -29.25
N ALA A 10 16.48 -12.45 -28.70
CA ALA A 10 15.39 -11.81 -27.99
C ALA A 10 15.95 -11.24 -26.68
N VAL A 11 16.16 -9.92 -26.67
CA VAL A 11 16.44 -9.17 -25.45
C VAL A 11 15.11 -9.02 -24.72
N THR A 12 14.84 -9.91 -23.78
CA THR A 12 13.75 -9.75 -22.81
C THR A 12 14.17 -8.63 -21.85
N SER A 13 13.67 -7.43 -22.11
CA SER A 13 13.75 -6.30 -21.18
C SER A 13 12.81 -6.61 -20.01
N PHE A 14 13.33 -7.19 -18.94
CA PHE A 14 12.60 -7.25 -17.67
C PHE A 14 12.50 -5.84 -17.13
N GLY A 15 11.35 -5.21 -17.25
CA GLY A 15 10.99 -3.98 -16.57
C GLY A 15 11.05 -4.24 -15.06
N GLN A 16 12.00 -3.62 -14.36
CA GLN A 16 12.14 -3.73 -12.91
C GLN A 16 11.19 -2.73 -12.25
N LEU A 17 10.13 -3.24 -11.61
CA LEU A 17 9.26 -2.47 -10.73
C LEU A 17 10.08 -1.88 -9.59
N VAL A 18 9.99 -0.58 -9.42
CA VAL A 18 10.74 0.20 -8.43
C VAL A 18 9.87 0.47 -7.21
N GLN A 19 10.45 0.41 -6.02
CA GLN A 19 9.71 0.25 -4.76
C GLN A 19 10.25 1.12 -3.63
N ALA A 20 9.37 1.57 -2.75
CA ALA A 20 9.59 2.57 -1.73
C ALA A 20 9.60 2.06 -0.28
N PHE A 21 10.41 2.69 0.59
CA PHE A 21 10.47 2.40 2.02
C PHE A 21 10.94 3.61 2.86
N CYS A 22 10.46 3.74 4.12
CA CYS A 22 10.78 4.83 5.04
C CYS A 22 12.20 4.79 5.64
N GLY A 23 12.96 3.73 5.37
CA GLY A 23 14.37 3.57 5.71
C GLY A 23 15.16 3.16 4.48
N PHE A 24 16.38 2.66 4.64
CA PHE A 24 17.04 1.93 3.56
C PHE A 24 17.39 0.52 4.01
N TYR A 25 17.28 -0.41 3.08
CA TYR A 25 17.76 -1.77 3.30
C TYR A 25 19.24 -1.84 3.08
N VAL A 26 19.91 -2.59 3.95
CA VAL A 26 21.35 -2.85 3.87
C VAL A 26 21.50 -4.35 3.74
N ALA A 27 21.93 -4.81 2.57
CA ALA A 27 22.16 -6.22 2.32
C ALA A 27 23.56 -6.64 2.78
N LYS A 28 23.77 -7.94 3.08
CA LYS A 28 25.10 -8.51 3.05
C LYS A 28 25.65 -8.53 1.62
N ALA A 29 26.99 -8.56 1.51
CA ALA A 29 27.68 -8.52 0.22
C ALA A 29 27.11 -9.52 -0.80
N GLY A 30 26.56 -9.01 -1.92
CA GLY A 30 26.06 -9.81 -3.03
C GLY A 30 24.56 -10.00 -3.12
N ALA A 31 23.76 -9.50 -2.15
CA ALA A 31 22.31 -9.57 -2.21
C ALA A 31 21.69 -8.22 -2.68
N GLU A 32 20.75 -8.28 -3.60
CA GLU A 32 19.88 -7.15 -3.96
C GLU A 32 18.54 -7.31 -3.23
N LEU A 33 18.17 -6.31 -2.43
CA LEU A 33 16.91 -6.27 -1.69
C LEU A 33 15.99 -5.22 -2.31
N TYR A 34 14.76 -5.60 -2.61
CA TYR A 34 13.74 -4.73 -3.18
C TYR A 34 12.49 -4.74 -2.30
N ASN A 35 11.73 -3.66 -2.33
CA ASN A 35 10.45 -3.53 -1.63
C ASN A 35 9.34 -3.20 -2.65
N ASN A 36 8.20 -3.89 -2.63
CA ASN A 36 7.14 -3.74 -3.64
C ASN A 36 6.18 -2.58 -3.37
N LYS A 37 5.87 -2.28 -2.10
CA LYS A 37 4.99 -1.20 -1.67
C LYS A 37 5.33 -0.86 -0.23
N SER A 38 5.51 0.41 0.07
CA SER A 38 5.66 0.86 1.46
C SER A 38 4.32 1.22 2.05
N GLU A 39 4.03 0.66 3.22
CA GLU A 39 2.86 1.00 4.01
C GLU A 39 3.29 1.39 5.42
N VAL A 40 2.79 2.51 5.89
CA VAL A 40 3.13 3.05 7.21
C VAL A 40 1.87 3.50 7.94
N ILE A 41 1.73 3.11 9.20
CA ILE A 41 0.70 3.67 10.09
C ILE A 41 1.36 4.71 10.98
N LEU A 42 0.78 5.88 11.05
CA LEU A 42 1.20 7.00 11.90
C LEU A 42 0.09 7.35 12.90
N VAL A 43 0.41 7.34 14.18
CA VAL A 43 -0.53 7.73 15.24
C VAL A 43 0.07 8.86 16.04
N ARG A 44 -0.54 10.06 15.99
CA ARG A 44 -0.07 11.22 16.72
C ARG A 44 -0.85 11.43 18.00
N ASP A 45 -0.15 11.53 19.13
CA ASP A 45 -0.69 11.88 20.45
C ASP A 45 0.21 12.91 21.14
N GLY A 46 -0.10 14.17 20.97
CA GLY A 46 0.72 15.28 21.47
C GLY A 46 2.13 15.25 20.84
N LYS A 47 3.16 15.02 21.65
CA LYS A 47 4.55 14.89 21.19
C LYS A 47 4.94 13.45 20.85
N ASN A 48 4.10 12.48 21.17
CA ASN A 48 4.37 11.06 20.88
C ASN A 48 3.86 10.71 19.47
N THR A 49 4.64 9.97 18.72
CA THR A 49 4.22 9.37 17.44
C THR A 49 4.47 7.88 17.50
N THR A 50 3.44 7.07 17.29
CA THR A 50 3.60 5.65 17.00
C THR A 50 3.74 5.49 15.49
N ILE A 51 4.80 4.82 15.06
CA ILE A 51 5.08 4.53 13.66
C ILE A 51 5.09 3.01 13.49
N THR A 52 4.21 2.48 12.66
CA THR A 52 4.21 1.06 12.29
C THR A 52 4.62 0.94 10.84
N MET A 53 5.63 0.12 10.57
CA MET A 53 6.21 -0.06 9.24
C MET A 53 5.96 -1.47 8.76
N SER A 54 5.29 -1.62 7.61
CA SER A 54 5.20 -2.91 6.91
C SER A 54 6.47 -3.13 6.12
N ASN A 55 7.07 -4.30 6.29
CA ASN A 55 8.33 -4.68 5.66
C ASN A 55 8.06 -5.69 4.53
N ASP A 56 7.62 -5.18 3.37
CA ASP A 56 7.52 -5.97 2.13
C ASP A 56 8.84 -5.92 1.40
N PHE A 57 9.70 -6.90 1.63
CA PHE A 57 10.94 -7.02 0.89
C PHE A 57 10.92 -8.27 0.00
N ALA A 58 11.51 -8.17 -1.19
CA ALA A 58 11.81 -9.30 -2.03
C ALA A 58 13.32 -9.58 -1.95
N GLY A 59 13.71 -10.79 -1.53
CA GLY A 59 15.11 -11.17 -1.36
C GLY A 59 15.29 -12.25 -0.31
N ASP A 60 16.55 -12.62 -0.03
CA ASP A 60 16.85 -13.60 1.03
C ASP A 60 16.82 -12.91 2.41
N VAL A 61 15.95 -13.39 3.28
CA VAL A 61 15.73 -12.83 4.64
C VAL A 61 17.03 -12.76 5.46
N LYS A 62 17.98 -13.67 5.22
CA LYS A 62 19.25 -13.71 5.94
C LYS A 62 20.12 -12.47 5.74
N ASP A 63 19.88 -11.73 4.67
CA ASP A 63 20.64 -10.55 4.30
C ASP A 63 19.92 -9.24 4.62
N PHE A 64 18.74 -9.33 5.25
CA PHE A 64 17.92 -8.17 5.59
C PHE A 64 18.53 -7.38 6.75
N ALA A 65 18.70 -6.08 6.51
CA ALA A 65 18.80 -5.08 7.57
C ALA A 65 18.13 -3.78 7.15
N MET A 66 17.55 -3.11 8.12
CA MET A 66 16.82 -1.86 7.95
C MET A 66 17.42 -0.78 8.84
N VAL A 67 17.57 0.43 8.32
CA VAL A 67 18.04 1.59 9.08
C VAL A 67 16.99 2.70 9.01
N VAL A 68 16.49 3.12 10.18
CA VAL A 68 15.47 4.18 10.32
C VAL A 68 16.01 5.28 11.23
N PRO A 69 16.02 6.56 10.80
CA PRO A 69 16.36 7.66 11.70
C PRO A 69 15.21 7.91 12.67
N VAL A 70 15.56 8.05 13.95
CA VAL A 70 14.60 8.30 15.03
C VAL A 70 15.05 9.49 15.89
N PRO A 71 14.12 10.28 16.45
CA PRO A 71 14.47 11.51 17.17
C PRO A 71 15.13 11.26 18.53
N ASN A 72 14.92 10.11 19.13
CA ASN A 72 15.43 9.76 20.47
C ASN A 72 15.86 8.30 20.53
N VAL A 73 16.65 7.97 21.53
CA VAL A 73 16.91 6.57 21.86
C VAL A 73 15.62 5.95 22.36
N LEU A 74 15.26 4.81 21.78
CA LEU A 74 14.04 4.06 22.14
C LEU A 74 14.35 3.09 23.28
N ASP A 75 13.45 3.00 24.22
CA ASP A 75 13.45 1.91 25.20
C ASP A 75 12.86 0.62 24.61
N ARG A 76 13.15 -0.53 25.22
CA ARG A 76 12.58 -1.81 24.75
C ARG A 76 11.04 -1.80 24.70
N ASN A 77 10.39 -1.07 25.59
CA ASN A 77 8.94 -0.96 25.65
C ASN A 77 8.34 -0.07 24.55
N ASP A 78 9.17 0.73 23.90
CA ASP A 78 8.78 1.55 22.74
C ASP A 78 8.76 0.74 21.43
N ILE A 79 9.17 -0.53 21.47
CA ILE A 79 9.33 -1.37 20.28
C ILE A 79 8.42 -2.59 20.39
N GLN A 80 7.53 -2.78 19.44
CA GLN A 80 6.59 -3.89 19.37
C GLN A 80 6.58 -4.51 17.98
N ILE A 81 6.16 -5.76 17.89
CA ILE A 81 5.84 -6.45 16.65
C ILE A 81 4.30 -6.55 16.58
N VAL A 82 3.76 -6.25 15.42
CA VAL A 82 2.31 -6.32 15.18
C VAL A 82 2.00 -7.30 14.05
N ASP A 83 0.75 -7.74 14.00
CA ASP A 83 0.27 -8.60 12.92
C ASP A 83 0.09 -7.79 11.64
N ARG A 84 0.47 -8.38 10.49
CA ARG A 84 0.36 -7.75 9.17
C ARG A 84 -1.11 -7.51 8.75
N SER A 85 -2.05 -8.29 9.27
CA SER A 85 -3.48 -8.14 8.99
C SER A 85 -4.00 -6.73 9.23
N ILE A 86 -3.36 -5.95 10.12
CA ILE A 86 -3.74 -4.55 10.33
C ILE A 86 -3.65 -3.71 9.06
N PHE A 87 -2.60 -3.88 8.26
CA PHE A 87 -2.44 -3.16 7.00
C PHE A 87 -3.48 -3.61 5.98
N GLN A 88 -3.72 -4.91 5.87
CA GLN A 88 -4.72 -5.47 4.96
C GLN A 88 -6.12 -4.95 5.29
N MET A 89 -6.47 -4.89 6.56
CA MET A 89 -7.76 -4.37 7.02
C MET A 89 -7.90 -2.87 6.75
N LEU A 90 -6.87 -2.06 7.06
CA LEU A 90 -6.89 -0.63 6.79
C LEU A 90 -6.93 -0.33 5.29
N ASP A 91 -6.23 -1.11 4.47
CA ASP A 91 -6.25 -0.98 3.02
C ASP A 91 -7.65 -1.31 2.47
N ALA A 92 -8.19 -2.48 2.79
CA ALA A 92 -9.51 -2.90 2.36
C ALA A 92 -10.61 -1.89 2.76
N TYR A 93 -10.50 -1.32 3.95
CA TYR A 93 -11.47 -0.35 4.45
C TYR A 93 -11.37 1.04 3.82
N SER A 94 -10.17 1.53 3.51
CA SER A 94 -9.93 2.92 3.10
C SER A 94 -9.47 3.11 1.65
N ALA A 95 -9.19 2.04 0.92
CA ALA A 95 -8.74 2.12 -0.47
C ALA A 95 -9.80 2.81 -1.37
N PRO A 96 -9.36 3.46 -2.44
CA PRO A 96 -10.24 3.93 -3.50
C PRO A 96 -11.11 2.80 -4.04
N ARG A 97 -12.36 3.09 -4.39
CA ARG A 97 -13.33 2.05 -4.73
C ARG A 97 -14.34 2.43 -5.79
N LEU A 98 -14.99 1.40 -6.36
CA LEU A 98 -16.17 1.55 -7.17
C LEU A 98 -17.43 1.50 -6.30
N VAL A 99 -18.40 2.34 -6.66
CA VAL A 99 -19.78 2.31 -6.16
C VAL A 99 -20.67 1.83 -7.29
N GLU A 100 -21.50 0.84 -7.02
CA GLU A 100 -22.39 0.27 -8.01
C GLU A 100 -23.84 0.72 -7.74
N TYR A 101 -24.47 1.27 -8.76
CA TYR A 101 -25.89 1.55 -8.78
C TYR A 101 -26.56 0.76 -9.89
N PHE A 102 -27.86 0.50 -9.72
CA PHE A 102 -28.67 -0.23 -10.68
C PHE A 102 -29.90 0.59 -11.00
N ASP A 103 -30.11 0.89 -12.28
CA ASP A 103 -31.31 1.57 -12.71
C ASP A 103 -32.52 0.63 -12.60
N GLN A 104 -33.64 1.16 -12.11
CA GLN A 104 -34.88 0.45 -12.13
C GLN A 104 -35.51 0.54 -13.52
N ASN A 105 -36.23 -0.53 -13.93
CA ASN A 105 -36.95 -0.54 -15.19
C ASN A 105 -38.14 0.41 -15.10
N PRO A 106 -38.20 1.48 -15.90
CA PRO A 106 -39.27 2.48 -15.83
C PRO A 106 -40.61 1.97 -16.37
N CYS A 107 -40.64 0.76 -16.95
CA CYS A 107 -41.87 0.12 -17.44
C CYS A 107 -42.52 -0.81 -16.39
N THR A 108 -41.84 -1.04 -15.25
CA THR A 108 -42.38 -1.85 -14.15
C THR A 108 -42.73 -0.98 -12.94
N PRO A 109 -43.81 -1.28 -12.20
CA PRO A 109 -44.11 -0.55 -10.96
C PRO A 109 -43.00 -0.75 -9.93
N PRO A 110 -42.69 0.24 -9.06
CA PRO A 110 -41.66 0.14 -8.06
C PRO A 110 -41.94 -0.96 -7.01
N PRO A 111 -40.92 -1.70 -6.53
CA PRO A 111 -41.08 -2.66 -5.46
C PRO A 111 -41.41 -1.97 -4.13
N VAL A 112 -42.16 -2.66 -3.26
CA VAL A 112 -42.50 -2.20 -1.90
C VAL A 112 -41.35 -2.62 -0.96
N GLU A 113 -40.73 -1.66 -0.28
CA GLU A 113 -39.64 -1.87 0.65
C GLU A 113 -40.11 -2.30 2.04
N TYR A 114 -39.40 -3.24 2.67
CA TYR A 114 -39.52 -3.63 4.09
C TYR A 114 -38.16 -3.46 4.76
N ASP A 115 -38.15 -2.82 5.94
CA ASP A 115 -36.94 -2.56 6.74
C ASP A 115 -36.69 -3.71 7.73
N GLU A 116 -35.42 -4.10 7.89
CA GLU A 116 -34.94 -5.00 8.96
C GLU A 116 -33.70 -4.44 9.67
N GLU A 117 -33.68 -4.48 11.00
CA GLU A 117 -32.58 -4.02 11.88
C GLU A 117 -31.74 -5.19 12.43
N MET A 118 -30.45 -4.99 12.75
CA MET A 118 -29.57 -5.97 13.40
C MET A 118 -28.63 -5.36 14.46
N GLU A 119 -28.47 -6.07 15.58
CA GLU A 119 -27.63 -5.73 16.75
C GLU A 119 -26.31 -6.51 16.78
N LEU A 120 -25.28 -6.02 17.53
CA LEU A 120 -23.94 -6.62 17.68
C LEU A 120 -23.35 -6.49 19.10
N ASP A 121 -22.66 -7.55 19.57
CA ASP A 121 -22.03 -7.68 20.89
C ASP A 121 -20.48 -7.69 20.85
N ASP A 122 -19.85 -7.37 22.00
CA ASP A 122 -18.44 -7.01 22.20
C ASP A 122 -17.71 -7.90 23.23
N VAL A 123 -16.42 -8.21 23.10
CA VAL A 123 -15.55 -8.77 24.16
C VAL A 123 -14.06 -8.43 23.99
N ALA A 124 -13.34 -8.14 25.09
CA ALA A 124 -11.92 -7.72 25.19
C ALA A 124 -11.03 -8.66 26.01
N THR A 125 -9.68 -8.58 25.89
CA THR A 125 -8.70 -8.63 27.03
C THR A 125 -7.20 -8.55 26.64
N THR A 126 -6.33 -8.28 27.63
CA THR A 126 -4.94 -7.77 27.67
C THR A 126 -3.86 -8.73 28.16
N SER A 127 -2.54 -8.45 27.96
CA SER A 127 -1.50 -8.47 29.02
C SER A 127 -0.01 -8.19 28.61
N LEU A 128 0.95 -8.12 29.57
CA LEU A 128 2.24 -7.41 29.68
C LEU A 128 3.50 -8.31 29.75
N ALA A 129 4.73 -7.78 29.45
CA ALA A 129 6.02 -8.43 29.75
C ALA A 129 7.25 -7.49 29.91
N LYS A 130 8.38 -8.00 30.48
CA LYS A 130 9.51 -7.35 31.19
C LYS A 130 10.84 -7.19 30.42
N ARG A 131 11.75 -6.37 30.96
CA ARG A 131 12.94 -5.69 30.45
C ARG A 131 14.30 -6.26 30.86
N SER A 132 15.39 -6.10 30.05
CA SER A 132 16.80 -6.00 30.49
C SER A 132 17.73 -5.26 29.51
N VAL A 133 18.84 -4.64 29.99
CA VAL A 133 19.73 -3.71 29.24
C VAL A 133 21.19 -4.04 29.51
N LEU A 134 22.08 -3.95 28.50
CA LEU A 134 23.55 -3.97 28.65
C LEU A 134 24.23 -3.04 27.63
N LYS A 135 25.35 -2.38 28.04
CA LYS A 135 26.11 -1.38 27.25
C LYS A 135 27.49 -1.90 26.82
N ASN A 136 27.98 -1.50 25.65
CA ASN A 136 29.43 -1.47 25.33
C ASN A 136 29.83 -0.43 24.24
N LYS A 137 31.14 -0.11 24.11
CA LYS A 137 31.70 1.21 23.79
C LYS A 137 32.57 1.24 22.52
N VAL A 138 32.41 2.23 21.70
CA VAL A 138 33.17 3.08 20.75
C VAL A 138 34.39 2.56 19.98
N MET A 139 34.35 2.63 18.61
CA MET A 139 35.54 2.76 17.76
C MET A 139 35.33 3.59 16.44
N TYR A 140 34.11 3.97 16.05
CA TYR A 140 33.81 4.53 14.71
C TYR A 140 33.25 5.94 14.73
N ARG A 141 33.37 6.72 15.79
CA ARG A 141 32.54 7.91 16.06
C ARG A 141 31.05 7.58 16.03
N VAL A 142 30.72 6.32 16.23
CA VAL A 142 29.39 5.78 16.39
C VAL A 142 29.32 5.21 17.81
N THR A 143 28.26 5.57 18.52
CA THR A 143 27.97 5.06 19.86
C THR A 143 26.79 4.11 19.78
N ILE A 144 26.94 2.90 20.29
CA ILE A 144 25.83 1.99 20.53
C ILE A 144 25.11 2.44 21.79
N GLU A 145 23.90 2.98 21.62
CA GLU A 145 23.07 3.51 22.71
C GLU A 145 22.30 2.40 23.42
N ALA A 146 21.76 1.46 22.64
CA ALA A 146 20.98 0.32 23.16
C ALA A 146 21.00 -0.86 22.17
N GLN A 147 20.72 -2.06 22.71
CA GLN A 147 20.55 -3.27 21.91
C GLN A 147 19.39 -4.09 22.47
N TYR A 148 18.52 -4.61 21.59
CA TYR A 148 17.36 -5.39 21.97
C TYR A 148 17.20 -6.61 21.07
N LYS A 149 16.65 -7.69 21.63
CA LYS A 149 16.10 -8.82 20.88
C LYS A 149 14.59 -8.76 20.99
N VAL A 150 13.92 -8.69 19.86
CA VAL A 150 12.46 -8.56 19.79
C VAL A 150 11.95 -9.53 18.74
N GLU A 151 11.39 -10.65 19.22
CA GLU A 151 10.92 -11.73 18.33
C GLU A 151 12.03 -12.12 17.32
N GLU A 152 11.76 -12.10 16.01
CA GLU A 152 12.72 -12.40 14.96
C GLU A 152 13.78 -11.31 14.71
N TYR A 153 13.73 -10.18 15.43
CA TYR A 153 14.61 -9.04 15.16
C TYR A 153 15.69 -8.85 16.23
N ASP A 154 16.91 -8.61 15.75
CA ASP A 154 17.99 -8.00 16.51
C ASP A 154 18.03 -6.50 16.19
N ILE A 155 17.93 -5.67 17.22
CA ILE A 155 17.78 -4.22 17.10
C ILE A 155 18.95 -3.53 17.80
N ILE A 156 19.55 -2.56 17.12
CA ILE A 156 20.63 -1.73 17.63
C ILE A 156 20.28 -0.27 17.45
N LEU A 157 20.38 0.52 18.50
CA LEU A 157 20.24 1.97 18.43
C LEU A 157 21.64 2.61 18.44
N LEU A 158 21.89 3.46 17.44
CA LEU A 158 23.17 4.11 17.23
C LEU A 158 23.03 5.63 17.25
N SER A 159 24.04 6.28 17.84
CA SER A 159 24.33 7.69 17.56
C SER A 159 25.56 7.76 16.67
N ALA A 160 25.59 8.68 15.72
CA ALA A 160 26.74 8.92 14.86
C ALA A 160 27.10 10.42 14.87
N ASN A 161 28.39 10.72 14.78
CA ASN A 161 28.87 12.10 14.72
C ASN A 161 29.09 12.58 13.27
N ASP A 162 29.20 11.64 12.33
CA ASP A 162 29.33 11.90 10.88
C ASP A 162 28.84 10.72 10.06
N GLY A 163 28.40 11.00 8.80
CA GLY A 163 27.87 9.99 7.88
C GLY A 163 28.91 8.96 7.46
N GLY A 164 30.16 9.35 7.34
CA GLY A 164 31.27 8.44 7.01
C GLY A 164 31.56 7.44 8.13
N GLY A 165 31.43 7.86 9.40
CA GLY A 165 31.55 6.98 10.57
C GLY A 165 30.45 5.93 10.61
N LEU A 166 29.20 6.33 10.42
CA LEU A 166 28.07 5.41 10.36
C LEU A 166 28.19 4.44 9.17
N LYS A 167 28.56 4.94 8.00
CA LYS A 167 28.79 4.12 6.81
C LYS A 167 29.87 3.06 7.05
N ARG A 168 31.03 3.46 7.61
CA ARG A 168 32.12 2.50 7.96
C ARG A 168 31.62 1.46 8.95
N TRP A 169 30.95 1.88 10.03
CA TRP A 169 30.43 0.95 11.03
C TRP A 169 29.49 -0.10 10.40
N LEU A 170 28.54 0.33 9.56
CA LEU A 170 27.63 -0.56 8.85
C LEU A 170 28.41 -1.52 7.92
N THR A 171 29.38 -1.01 7.15
CA THR A 171 30.22 -1.84 6.25
C THR A 171 31.02 -2.88 7.03
N ASP A 172 31.67 -2.51 8.13
CA ASP A 172 32.49 -3.41 8.94
C ASP A 172 31.64 -4.46 9.69
N ASN A 173 30.34 -4.18 9.89
CA ASN A 173 29.37 -5.16 10.38
C ASN A 173 28.72 -6.00 9.27
N GLY A 174 29.24 -5.93 8.05
CA GLY A 174 28.88 -6.78 6.92
C GLY A 174 27.72 -6.27 6.07
N TYR A 175 27.35 -4.99 6.20
CA TYR A 175 26.27 -4.38 5.43
C TYR A 175 26.81 -3.65 4.21
N GLN A 176 26.17 -3.86 3.05
CA GLN A 176 26.44 -3.06 1.85
C GLN A 176 25.61 -1.77 1.88
N ILE A 177 26.32 -0.65 1.86
CA ILE A 177 25.71 0.68 1.88
C ILE A 177 25.69 1.24 0.46
N PRO A 178 24.53 1.73 -0.05
CA PRO A 178 24.47 2.43 -1.31
C PRO A 178 25.44 3.60 -1.37
N SER A 179 26.02 3.87 -2.52
CA SER A 179 27.00 4.97 -2.69
C SER A 179 26.41 6.34 -2.31
N LYS A 180 25.11 6.54 -2.54
CA LYS A 180 24.37 7.77 -2.20
C LYS A 180 24.03 7.90 -0.71
N ALA A 181 24.11 6.82 0.09
CA ALA A 181 23.60 6.80 1.47
C ALA A 181 24.29 7.83 2.37
N GLU A 182 25.61 8.06 2.22
CA GLU A 182 26.35 9.03 3.04
C GLU A 182 25.73 10.45 2.95
N LYS A 183 25.43 10.92 1.72
CA LYS A 183 24.79 12.22 1.51
C LYS A 183 23.39 12.30 2.09
N VAL A 184 22.68 11.18 2.09
CA VAL A 184 21.31 11.11 2.62
C VAL A 184 21.29 10.98 4.15
N LEU A 185 22.32 10.35 4.75
CA LEU A 185 22.47 10.21 6.20
C LEU A 185 22.88 11.53 6.89
N GLU A 186 23.70 12.32 6.22
CA GLU A 186 24.32 13.52 6.79
C GLU A 186 23.30 14.54 7.38
N PRO A 187 22.16 14.87 6.72
CA PRO A 187 21.15 15.76 7.29
C PRO A 187 20.54 15.23 8.60
N TYR A 188 20.35 13.94 8.73
CA TYR A 188 19.80 13.32 9.94
C TYR A 188 20.79 13.41 11.10
N ILE A 189 22.08 13.17 10.82
CA ILE A 189 23.15 13.29 11.81
C ILE A 189 23.28 14.74 12.29
N LYS A 190 23.29 15.70 11.36
CA LYS A 190 23.33 17.14 11.70
C LYS A 190 22.13 17.57 12.53
N SER A 191 20.98 16.93 12.35
CA SER A 191 19.77 17.17 13.15
C SER A 191 19.77 16.43 14.49
N GLY A 192 20.84 15.69 14.81
CA GLY A 192 20.99 14.96 16.06
C GLY A 192 20.14 13.69 16.20
N LEU A 193 19.58 13.18 15.08
CA LEU A 193 18.78 11.97 15.10
C LEU A 193 19.64 10.74 15.41
N LYS A 194 19.03 9.74 16.00
CA LYS A 194 19.60 8.42 16.24
C LYS A 194 19.21 7.48 15.11
N PHE A 195 19.86 6.33 15.04
CA PHE A 195 19.61 5.34 14.00
C PHE A 195 19.15 4.04 14.65
N PHE A 196 17.93 3.67 14.31
CA PHE A 196 17.33 2.40 14.67
C PHE A 196 17.70 1.40 13.57
N VAL A 197 18.64 0.50 13.88
CA VAL A 197 19.15 -0.53 12.96
C VAL A 197 18.54 -1.87 13.35
N VAL A 198 17.93 -2.54 12.39
CA VAL A 198 17.22 -3.81 12.57
C VAL A 198 17.81 -4.85 11.64
N LYS A 199 18.06 -6.06 12.12
CA LYS A 199 18.33 -7.24 11.30
C LYS A 199 17.47 -8.42 11.74
N VAL A 200 17.23 -9.36 10.84
CA VAL A 200 16.51 -10.59 11.13
C VAL A 200 17.45 -11.64 11.70
N ASP A 201 17.08 -12.26 12.81
CA ASP A 201 17.71 -13.47 13.33
C ASP A 201 17.01 -14.70 12.75
N LEU A 202 17.65 -15.38 11.84
CA LEU A 202 17.11 -16.53 11.10
C LEU A 202 16.74 -17.70 12.00
N ASN A 203 17.37 -17.83 13.18
CA ASN A 203 17.05 -18.90 14.12
C ASN A 203 15.68 -18.67 14.80
N ARG A 204 15.21 -17.41 14.80
CA ARG A 204 13.93 -17.00 15.38
C ARG A 204 12.84 -16.70 14.33
N TYR A 205 13.24 -16.55 13.06
CA TYR A 205 12.33 -16.31 11.97
C TYR A 205 11.61 -17.59 11.55
N ASN A 206 10.27 -17.56 11.54
CA ASN A 206 9.45 -18.66 11.06
C ASN A 206 8.64 -18.22 9.83
N PRO A 207 9.08 -18.56 8.60
CA PRO A 207 8.39 -18.16 7.38
C PRO A 207 6.99 -18.77 7.26
N LEU A 208 6.76 -19.98 7.81
CA LEU A 208 5.45 -20.65 7.71
C LEU A 208 4.39 -19.93 8.57
N ALA A 209 4.78 -19.39 9.72
CA ALA A 209 3.86 -18.69 10.61
C ALA A 209 3.35 -17.36 10.04
N ASN A 210 4.10 -16.74 9.11
CA ASN A 210 3.85 -15.38 8.63
C ASN A 210 3.64 -15.30 7.10
N GLY A 211 3.31 -16.42 6.44
CA GLY A 211 3.12 -16.46 4.98
C GLY A 211 4.35 -16.06 4.17
N GLY A 212 5.55 -16.17 4.75
CA GLY A 212 6.82 -15.79 4.10
C GLY A 212 7.21 -14.31 4.29
N PHE A 213 6.40 -13.52 4.99
CA PHE A 213 6.65 -12.09 5.20
C PHE A 213 7.29 -11.81 6.58
N LEU A 214 8.03 -10.73 6.68
CA LEU A 214 8.47 -10.18 7.96
C LEU A 214 7.31 -9.46 8.66
N ARG A 215 7.17 -9.67 9.97
CA ARG A 215 6.13 -8.99 10.74
C ARG A 215 6.43 -7.50 10.86
N PRO A 216 5.41 -6.62 10.78
CA PRO A 216 5.58 -5.18 10.91
C PRO A 216 6.17 -4.79 12.27
N LEU A 217 7.08 -3.82 12.23
CA LEU A 217 7.67 -3.19 13.40
C LEU A 217 6.88 -1.92 13.77
N GLN A 218 6.48 -1.83 15.02
CA GLN A 218 5.85 -0.64 15.61
C GLN A 218 6.79 -0.02 16.64
N ILE A 219 7.10 1.27 16.46
CA ILE A 219 7.95 2.04 17.37
C ILE A 219 7.24 3.30 17.88
N LYS A 220 7.51 3.67 19.14
CA LYS A 220 7.04 4.92 19.74
C LYS A 220 8.19 5.91 19.85
N VAL A 221 8.06 7.04 19.21
CA VAL A 221 9.04 8.13 19.23
C VAL A 221 8.45 9.37 19.89
N LYS A 222 9.29 10.18 20.52
CA LYS A 222 8.90 11.44 21.16
C LYS A 222 9.61 12.60 20.48
N SER A 223 8.84 13.50 19.85
CA SER A 223 9.36 14.67 19.15
C SER A 223 8.30 15.76 19.00
N ASP A 224 8.72 17.00 18.98
CA ASP A 224 7.84 18.11 18.59
C ASP A 224 7.49 18.05 17.09
N LYS A 225 8.40 17.47 16.28
CA LYS A 225 8.18 17.27 14.84
C LYS A 225 7.35 16.01 14.60
N PHE A 226 6.26 16.15 13.87
CA PHE A 226 5.49 15.03 13.32
C PHE A 226 6.05 14.76 11.92
N MET A 227 6.97 13.82 11.82
CA MET A 227 7.80 13.59 10.62
C MET A 227 7.88 12.11 10.28
N LEU A 228 7.93 11.82 8.98
CA LEU A 228 8.25 10.52 8.43
C LEU A 228 9.48 10.63 7.53
N PRO A 229 10.59 9.96 7.87
CA PRO A 229 11.82 10.01 7.09
C PRO A 229 11.67 9.14 5.82
N ILE A 230 11.63 9.77 4.64
CA ILE A 230 11.51 9.09 3.35
C ILE A 230 12.80 9.10 2.52
N ARG A 231 13.71 10.05 2.77
CA ARG A 231 14.93 10.21 1.95
C ARG A 231 15.83 8.99 1.97
N LEU A 232 15.89 8.25 3.08
CA LEU A 232 16.70 7.03 3.14
C LEU A 232 16.23 5.96 2.17
N GLY A 233 14.92 5.78 2.00
CA GLY A 233 14.35 4.86 1.00
C GLY A 233 14.85 5.15 -0.41
N MET A 234 15.00 6.42 -0.74
CA MET A 234 15.48 6.86 -2.05
C MET A 234 16.97 6.57 -2.32
N ALA A 235 17.77 6.26 -1.30
CA ALA A 235 19.17 5.88 -1.49
C ALA A 235 19.33 4.58 -2.28
N ASN A 236 18.36 3.66 -2.18
CA ASN A 236 18.31 2.38 -2.90
C ASN A 236 17.42 2.41 -4.15
N SER A 237 16.70 3.52 -4.37
CA SER A 237 15.71 3.64 -5.42
C SER A 237 16.34 3.74 -6.82
N LYS A 238 15.75 3.06 -7.79
CA LYS A 238 16.07 3.19 -9.22
C LYS A 238 15.06 4.09 -9.99
N GLY A 239 14.05 4.67 -9.31
CA GLY A 239 13.01 5.49 -9.91
C GLY A 239 12.00 6.00 -8.88
N GLU A 240 10.75 6.17 -9.31
CA GLU A 240 9.63 6.58 -8.47
C GLU A 240 9.32 5.51 -7.41
N GLN A 241 8.87 5.96 -6.25
CA GLN A 241 8.54 5.12 -5.11
C GLN A 241 7.12 5.43 -4.65
N ASP A 242 6.32 4.41 -4.36
CA ASP A 242 4.98 4.56 -3.81
C ASP A 242 4.92 4.25 -2.32
N MET A 243 4.17 5.04 -1.58
CA MET A 243 3.91 4.85 -0.16
C MET A 243 2.48 5.17 0.19
N ILE A 244 1.86 4.30 0.96
CA ILE A 244 0.57 4.57 1.61
C ILE A 244 0.81 4.89 3.08
N VAL A 245 0.30 6.04 3.50
CA VAL A 245 0.35 6.49 4.90
C VAL A 245 -1.05 6.43 5.48
N TYR A 246 -1.24 5.60 6.49
CA TYR A 246 -2.45 5.51 7.30
C TYR A 246 -2.23 6.33 8.58
N ALA A 247 -2.89 7.46 8.72
CA ALA A 247 -2.66 8.36 9.84
C ALA A 247 -3.90 8.45 10.76
N PHE A 248 -3.68 8.37 12.07
CA PHE A 248 -4.72 8.53 13.08
C PHE A 248 -4.44 9.75 13.97
N SER A 249 -5.48 10.53 14.24
CA SER A 249 -5.42 11.70 15.10
C SER A 249 -6.70 11.87 15.94
N LYS A 250 -6.59 12.66 17.02
CA LYS A 250 -7.73 13.04 17.86
C LYS A 250 -8.49 14.26 17.33
N LYS A 251 -7.89 15.06 16.42
CA LYS A 251 -8.42 16.36 16.02
C LYS A 251 -9.22 16.30 14.73
N GLY A 252 -8.70 15.66 13.72
CA GLY A 252 -9.26 15.58 12.39
C GLY A 252 -8.22 15.10 11.40
N ARG A 253 -8.31 15.52 10.15
CA ARG A 253 -7.46 15.06 9.07
C ARG A 253 -5.99 15.39 9.30
N VAL A 254 -5.11 14.43 9.04
CA VAL A 254 -3.66 14.65 8.97
C VAL A 254 -3.29 15.11 7.56
N GLU A 255 -2.54 16.21 7.49
CA GLU A 255 -2.08 16.79 6.23
C GLU A 255 -0.56 17.00 6.24
N CYS A 256 0.05 16.93 5.06
CA CYS A 256 1.46 17.28 4.89
C CYS A 256 1.64 18.79 4.97
N THR A 257 2.75 19.27 5.57
CA THR A 257 3.00 20.70 5.76
C THR A 257 4.01 21.29 4.80
N ASN A 258 4.95 20.46 4.32
CA ASN A 258 5.99 20.90 3.38
C ASN A 258 5.73 20.47 1.93
N TYR A 259 4.69 19.67 1.69
CA TYR A 259 4.17 19.33 0.37
C TYR A 259 2.64 19.51 0.37
N ARG A 260 2.08 19.83 -0.79
CA ARG A 260 0.62 20.05 -0.90
C ARG A 260 -0.14 18.74 -0.68
N THR A 261 -1.14 18.75 0.18
CA THR A 261 -2.11 17.66 0.28
C THR A 261 -3.27 17.94 -0.68
N VAL A 262 -3.45 17.08 -1.68
CA VAL A 262 -4.43 17.22 -2.75
C VAL A 262 -5.42 16.04 -2.69
N LYS A 263 -6.71 16.32 -2.82
CA LYS A 263 -7.74 15.28 -2.91
C LYS A 263 -7.67 14.59 -4.26
N MET A 264 -7.74 13.27 -4.29
CA MET A 264 -7.96 12.51 -5.52
C MET A 264 -9.31 12.87 -6.14
N PRO A 265 -9.49 12.82 -7.47
CA PRO A 265 -10.80 12.97 -8.07
C PRO A 265 -11.79 11.94 -7.48
N THR A 266 -12.99 12.38 -7.14
CA THR A 266 -14.04 11.52 -6.53
C THR A 266 -15.41 11.79 -7.11
N GLY A 267 -16.36 10.85 -6.93
CA GLY A 267 -17.76 10.99 -7.34
C GLY A 267 -17.97 11.05 -8.85
N LYS A 268 -17.01 10.57 -9.64
CA LYS A 268 -17.07 10.58 -11.10
C LYS A 268 -17.75 9.31 -11.62
N MET A 269 -18.67 9.49 -12.55
CA MET A 269 -19.30 8.38 -13.26
C MET A 269 -18.34 7.83 -14.31
N VAL A 270 -18.18 6.51 -14.34
CA VAL A 270 -17.31 5.81 -15.29
C VAL A 270 -18.06 4.62 -15.89
N PRO A 271 -17.66 4.15 -17.10
CA PRO A 271 -18.31 3.01 -17.74
C PRO A 271 -18.25 1.74 -16.93
N THR A 272 -19.25 0.86 -17.07
CA THR A 272 -19.33 -0.43 -16.36
C THR A 272 -18.16 -1.35 -16.66
N PHE A 273 -17.54 -1.27 -17.82
CA PHE A 273 -16.37 -2.07 -18.21
C PHE A 273 -15.09 -1.74 -17.40
N VAL A 274 -15.09 -0.63 -16.64
CA VAL A 274 -13.99 -0.31 -15.71
C VAL A 274 -13.93 -1.32 -14.55
N LYS A 275 -15.05 -1.95 -14.18
CA LYS A 275 -15.13 -2.83 -13.00
C LYS A 275 -14.11 -3.97 -13.00
N PRO A 276 -14.00 -4.81 -14.04
CA PRO A 276 -13.02 -5.91 -14.06
C PRO A 276 -11.56 -5.43 -14.08
N ASN A 277 -11.31 -4.18 -14.52
CA ASN A 277 -9.99 -3.60 -14.66
C ASN A 277 -9.77 -2.41 -13.71
N PHE A 278 -10.45 -2.38 -12.56
CA PHE A 278 -10.42 -1.23 -11.65
C PHE A 278 -9.01 -0.88 -11.18
N GLY A 279 -8.15 -1.88 -10.99
CA GLY A 279 -6.75 -1.68 -10.61
C GLY A 279 -5.99 -0.79 -11.61
N ASN A 280 -6.03 -1.16 -12.89
CA ASN A 280 -5.37 -0.42 -13.98
C ASN A 280 -6.01 0.97 -14.16
N PHE A 281 -7.33 1.04 -14.12
CA PHE A 281 -8.04 2.31 -14.16
C PHE A 281 -7.55 3.26 -13.06
N TYR A 282 -7.51 2.79 -11.80
CA TYR A 282 -7.09 3.66 -10.68
C TYR A 282 -5.60 4.03 -10.77
N ALA A 283 -4.74 3.13 -11.23
CA ALA A 283 -3.34 3.43 -11.48
C ALA A 283 -3.17 4.59 -12.47
N ASP A 284 -3.97 4.63 -13.53
CA ASP A 284 -3.93 5.69 -14.52
C ASP A 284 -4.56 7.00 -14.02
N VAL A 285 -5.63 6.92 -13.23
CA VAL A 285 -6.19 8.08 -12.53
C VAL A 285 -5.14 8.72 -11.61
N PHE A 286 -4.44 7.89 -10.85
CA PHE A 286 -3.38 8.37 -9.97
C PHE A 286 -2.21 8.98 -10.76
N ARG A 287 -1.73 8.30 -11.81
CA ARG A 287 -0.65 8.79 -12.67
C ARG A 287 -0.99 10.14 -13.30
N ASN A 288 -2.22 10.31 -13.81
CA ASN A 288 -2.69 11.55 -14.38
C ASN A 288 -2.80 12.66 -13.32
N ALA A 289 -3.34 12.35 -12.13
CA ALA A 289 -3.41 13.30 -11.02
C ALA A 289 -2.01 13.74 -10.56
N TYR A 290 -1.08 12.78 -10.40
CA TYR A 290 0.32 13.02 -10.05
C TYR A 290 1.01 13.94 -11.08
N SER A 291 0.88 13.63 -12.37
CA SER A 291 1.45 14.44 -13.45
C SER A 291 0.90 15.87 -13.45
N ARG A 292 -0.42 16.04 -13.30
CA ARG A 292 -1.07 17.36 -13.26
C ARG A 292 -0.64 18.21 -12.07
N GLN A 293 -0.20 17.58 -10.99
CA GLN A 293 0.30 18.28 -9.80
C GLN A 293 1.83 18.56 -9.85
N GLY A 294 2.50 18.18 -10.95
CA GLY A 294 3.94 18.40 -11.10
C GLY A 294 4.82 17.37 -10.38
N GLY A 295 4.22 16.32 -9.81
CA GLY A 295 4.92 15.20 -9.16
C GLY A 295 5.43 15.48 -7.75
N ASP A 296 4.95 16.56 -7.09
CA ASP A 296 5.39 17.01 -5.76
C ASP A 296 4.24 17.15 -4.74
N ALA A 297 3.16 16.41 -4.93
CA ALA A 297 1.98 16.45 -4.08
C ALA A 297 1.76 15.12 -3.32
N VAL A 298 1.15 15.22 -2.16
CA VAL A 298 0.64 14.10 -1.35
C VAL A 298 -0.86 13.98 -1.63
N PHE A 299 -1.34 12.78 -1.98
CA PHE A 299 -2.71 12.58 -2.40
C PHE A 299 -3.58 12.02 -1.28
N LEU A 300 -4.67 12.73 -0.97
CA LEU A 300 -5.69 12.27 -0.04
C LEU A 300 -6.63 11.29 -0.75
N GLU A 301 -6.71 10.05 -0.25
CA GLU A 301 -7.61 9.02 -0.76
C GLU A 301 -8.80 8.76 0.17
N TYR A 302 -8.59 8.93 1.49
CA TYR A 302 -9.63 8.71 2.50
C TYR A 302 -9.42 9.63 3.71
N ALA A 303 -10.51 10.14 4.30
CA ALA A 303 -10.51 10.86 5.57
C ALA A 303 -11.88 10.72 6.25
N TRP A 304 -11.94 10.13 7.46
CA TRP A 304 -13.22 9.86 8.13
C TRP A 304 -13.07 9.70 9.63
N ASN A 305 -14.15 9.99 10.37
CA ASN A 305 -14.25 9.65 11.78
C ASN A 305 -14.56 8.16 11.95
N VAL A 306 -13.59 7.40 12.46
CA VAL A 306 -13.72 5.95 12.72
C VAL A 306 -13.78 5.63 14.20
N THR A 307 -14.13 6.61 15.05
CA THR A 307 -14.30 6.39 16.50
C THR A 307 -15.27 5.22 16.71
N PRO A 308 -14.92 4.21 17.51
CA PRO A 308 -15.79 3.05 17.72
C PRO A 308 -17.21 3.41 18.22
N SER A 309 -17.32 4.38 19.14
CA SER A 309 -18.57 4.88 19.66
C SER A 309 -19.32 5.88 18.77
N PHE A 310 -18.78 6.23 17.60
CA PHE A 310 -19.42 7.16 16.67
C PHE A 310 -20.59 6.47 15.97
N SER A 311 -21.82 6.95 16.20
CA SER A 311 -23.07 6.42 15.64
C SER A 311 -23.37 6.91 14.21
N GLY A 312 -22.59 7.88 13.70
CA GLY A 312 -22.75 8.37 12.33
C GLY A 312 -22.15 7.43 11.28
N MET A 313 -22.43 7.72 10.01
CA MET A 313 -21.85 7.00 8.88
C MET A 313 -20.32 7.02 8.95
N LYS A 314 -19.68 5.87 8.86
CA LYS A 314 -18.20 5.73 8.97
C LYS A 314 -17.52 5.55 7.61
N CYS A 315 -18.26 5.40 6.55
CA CYS A 315 -17.80 5.19 5.16
C CYS A 315 -18.93 5.46 4.17
N ASP A 316 -18.60 5.72 2.89
CA ASP A 316 -19.59 5.92 1.81
C ASP A 316 -19.01 5.50 0.44
N PRO A 317 -19.36 4.33 -0.08
CA PRO A 317 -20.08 3.23 0.58
C PRO A 317 -19.19 2.48 1.57
N CYS A 318 -19.80 1.78 2.49
CA CYS A 318 -19.08 0.85 3.34
C CYS A 318 -18.86 -0.48 2.60
N VAL A 319 -17.58 -0.88 2.52
CA VAL A 319 -17.19 -2.21 2.03
C VAL A 319 -16.61 -2.98 3.22
N GLY A 320 -17.47 -3.71 3.87
CA GLY A 320 -17.14 -4.38 5.14
C GLY A 320 -17.30 -3.48 6.37
N ASN A 321 -17.05 -4.05 7.53
CA ASN A 321 -17.16 -3.36 8.80
C ASN A 321 -16.05 -2.33 9.00
N PRO A 322 -16.34 -1.18 9.63
CA PRO A 322 -15.31 -0.26 10.07
C PRO A 322 -14.39 -0.94 11.09
N PRO A 323 -13.13 -0.47 11.22
CA PRO A 323 -12.20 -1.03 12.21
C PRO A 323 -12.78 -0.95 13.61
N TYR A 324 -12.77 -2.10 14.31
CA TYR A 324 -13.20 -2.17 15.71
C TYR A 324 -12.11 -1.61 16.65
N THR A 325 -12.47 -1.41 17.90
CA THR A 325 -11.55 -0.93 18.94
C THR A 325 -10.23 -1.72 18.98
N LYS A 326 -10.30 -3.05 18.83
CA LYS A 326 -9.13 -3.94 18.88
C LYS A 326 -8.15 -3.64 17.73
N GLU A 327 -8.65 -3.51 16.51
CA GLU A 327 -7.83 -3.20 15.33
C GLU A 327 -7.23 -1.80 15.42
N ILE A 328 -8.01 -0.82 15.87
CA ILE A 328 -7.52 0.55 16.06
C ILE A 328 -6.43 0.59 17.14
N MET A 329 -6.59 -0.17 18.23
CA MET A 329 -5.53 -0.32 19.25
C MET A 329 -4.29 -1.03 18.71
N MET A 330 -4.45 -2.06 17.87
CA MET A 330 -3.35 -2.75 17.20
C MET A 330 -2.61 -1.81 16.22
N ALA A 331 -3.31 -0.87 15.59
CA ALA A 331 -2.69 0.20 14.81
C ALA A 331 -1.83 1.16 15.66
N GLY A 332 -1.89 1.06 16.99
CA GLY A 332 -1.12 1.87 17.93
C GLY A 332 -1.86 3.11 18.46
N VAL A 333 -3.20 3.15 18.37
CA VAL A 333 -4.05 4.24 18.85
C VAL A 333 -4.43 4.00 20.32
N PRO A 334 -3.77 4.64 21.30
CA PRO A 334 -3.94 4.30 22.72
C PRO A 334 -5.26 4.80 23.31
N TRP A 335 -5.98 5.65 22.60
CA TRP A 335 -7.25 6.23 23.06
C TRP A 335 -8.48 5.57 22.41
N ALA A 336 -8.32 4.55 21.59
CA ALA A 336 -9.43 3.91 20.86
C ALA A 336 -10.53 3.35 21.77
N ASN A 337 -10.19 3.00 23.01
CA ASN A 337 -11.09 2.51 24.03
C ASN A 337 -11.59 3.61 25.01
N GLN A 338 -11.27 4.88 24.75
CA GLN A 338 -11.68 6.00 25.59
C GLN A 338 -12.97 6.62 25.06
N ASN A 339 -14.03 6.59 25.86
CA ASN A 339 -15.29 7.19 25.49
C ASN A 339 -15.15 8.72 25.26
N GLY A 340 -15.78 9.21 24.19
CA GLY A 340 -15.80 10.64 23.85
C GLY A 340 -14.51 11.16 23.19
N VAL A 341 -13.50 10.32 22.99
CA VAL A 341 -12.27 10.72 22.30
C VAL A 341 -12.36 10.35 20.82
N THR A 342 -12.30 11.36 19.96
CA THR A 342 -12.35 11.18 18.50
C THR A 342 -11.16 10.37 18.00
N THR A 343 -11.41 9.47 17.07
CA THR A 343 -10.41 8.79 16.27
C THR A 343 -10.67 9.11 14.79
N PHE A 344 -9.89 10.03 14.25
CA PHE A 344 -9.99 10.41 12.84
C PHE A 344 -8.91 9.70 12.04
N PHE A 345 -9.34 9.02 10.98
CA PHE A 345 -8.48 8.23 10.12
C PHE A 345 -8.26 8.94 8.78
N THR A 346 -7.02 9.04 8.34
CA THR A 346 -6.61 9.65 7.07
C THR A 346 -5.74 8.66 6.30
N ARG A 347 -6.04 8.43 5.02
CA ARG A 347 -5.18 7.71 4.09
C ARG A 347 -4.59 8.69 3.09
N LEU A 348 -3.26 8.67 2.99
CA LEU A 348 -2.50 9.45 2.03
C LEU A 348 -1.70 8.52 1.11
N HIS A 349 -1.67 8.83 -0.18
CA HIS A 349 -0.82 8.17 -1.15
C HIS A 349 0.27 9.14 -1.62
N VAL A 350 1.52 8.71 -1.54
CA VAL A 350 2.69 9.51 -1.90
C VAL A 350 3.50 8.76 -2.94
N ARG A 351 3.68 9.35 -4.11
CA ARG A 351 4.68 8.90 -5.08
C ARG A 351 5.83 9.91 -5.06
N TYR A 352 7.05 9.44 -4.83
CA TYR A 352 8.16 10.35 -4.60
C TYR A 352 9.45 9.90 -5.25
N THR A 353 10.26 10.90 -5.64
CA THR A 353 11.64 10.77 -6.11
C THR A 353 12.50 11.77 -5.36
N LEU A 354 13.83 11.63 -5.40
CA LEU A 354 14.73 12.53 -4.65
C LEU A 354 14.68 13.98 -5.15
N ASP A 355 14.42 14.20 -6.44
CA ASP A 355 14.30 15.54 -7.03
C ASP A 355 12.95 16.21 -6.75
N LYS A 356 11.85 15.44 -6.66
CA LYS A 356 10.52 15.95 -6.35
C LYS A 356 10.25 16.08 -4.85
N PHE A 357 10.87 15.20 -4.05
CA PHE A 357 10.77 15.18 -2.59
C PHE A 357 12.16 15.24 -1.94
N PRO A 358 12.87 16.40 -2.05
CA PRO A 358 14.21 16.56 -1.46
C PRO A 358 14.22 16.52 0.06
N GLU A 359 13.06 16.66 0.69
CA GLU A 359 12.89 16.65 2.15
C GLU A 359 12.03 15.45 2.60
N ASP A 360 12.10 15.14 3.89
CA ASP A 360 11.21 14.20 4.54
C ASP A 360 9.78 14.75 4.61
N LEU A 361 8.79 13.89 4.83
CA LEU A 361 7.41 14.32 5.02
C LEU A 361 7.22 14.86 6.44
N PHE A 362 6.73 16.09 6.55
CA PHE A 362 6.27 16.69 7.79
C PHE A 362 4.76 16.78 7.77
N PHE A 363 4.14 16.46 8.90
CA PHE A 363 2.69 16.41 9.02
C PHE A 363 2.18 17.32 10.14
N GLN A 364 0.90 17.62 10.07
CA GLN A 364 0.13 18.24 11.13
C GLN A 364 -1.23 17.59 11.29
N GLU A 365 -1.73 17.60 12.51
CA GLU A 365 -3.14 17.33 12.80
C GLU A 365 -3.94 18.60 12.56
N THR A 366 -4.87 18.59 11.62
CA THR A 366 -5.75 19.73 11.35
C THR A 366 -7.08 19.58 12.08
N PRO A 367 -7.83 20.68 12.34
CA PRO A 367 -9.20 20.60 12.82
C PRO A 367 -10.21 20.21 11.73
N ASN A 368 -9.74 19.88 10.54
CA ASN A 368 -10.61 19.53 9.42
C ASN A 368 -11.18 18.12 9.62
N THR A 369 -12.48 18.05 9.82
CA THR A 369 -13.25 16.81 9.98
C THR A 369 -14.11 16.47 8.75
N GLU A 370 -13.87 17.14 7.62
CA GLU A 370 -14.56 16.83 6.37
C GLU A 370 -14.31 15.37 5.96
N MET A 371 -15.41 14.64 5.81
CA MET A 371 -15.40 13.25 5.37
C MET A 371 -15.08 13.19 3.87
N TYR A 372 -14.17 12.30 3.49
CA TYR A 372 -13.70 12.18 2.13
C TYR A 372 -13.37 10.73 1.79
N GLN A 373 -13.77 10.30 0.60
CA GLN A 373 -13.39 9.01 0.03
C GLN A 373 -13.18 9.14 -1.47
N ALA A 374 -12.06 8.67 -1.98
CA ALA A 374 -11.86 8.49 -3.41
C ALA A 374 -12.76 7.35 -3.90
N ARG A 375 -13.83 7.69 -4.64
CA ARG A 375 -14.80 6.73 -5.17
C ARG A 375 -15.21 7.07 -6.60
N TYR A 376 -15.50 6.05 -7.36
CA TYR A 376 -15.94 6.15 -8.74
C TYR A 376 -17.26 5.40 -8.90
N ILE A 377 -18.15 5.92 -9.73
CA ILE A 377 -19.52 5.46 -9.81
C ILE A 377 -19.72 4.72 -11.12
N ILE A 378 -20.18 3.48 -11.06
CA ILE A 378 -20.72 2.75 -12.19
C ILE A 378 -22.23 2.56 -11.99
N THR A 379 -23.00 2.70 -13.07
CA THR A 379 -24.45 2.50 -13.01
C THR A 379 -24.85 1.47 -14.05
N HIS A 380 -25.34 0.34 -13.58
CA HIS A 380 -25.86 -0.71 -14.45
C HIS A 380 -27.20 -0.27 -15.04
N PRO A 381 -27.39 -0.40 -16.37
CA PRO A 381 -28.63 -0.03 -16.99
C PRO A 381 -29.76 -0.97 -16.58
N ALA A 382 -31.00 -0.46 -16.64
CA ALA A 382 -32.19 -1.24 -16.39
C ALA A 382 -32.29 -2.44 -17.35
N ALA A 383 -32.64 -3.58 -16.79
CA ALA A 383 -32.87 -4.82 -17.54
C ALA A 383 -34.36 -5.04 -17.86
N GLY A 384 -34.63 -5.91 -18.83
CA GLY A 384 -36.00 -6.30 -19.25
C GLY A 384 -36.56 -5.47 -20.38
N ASP A 385 -37.90 -5.56 -20.58
CA ASP A 385 -38.57 -4.85 -21.66
C ASP A 385 -38.67 -3.33 -21.39
N LEU A 386 -38.15 -2.54 -22.31
CA LEU A 386 -38.14 -1.07 -22.30
C LEU A 386 -38.99 -0.47 -23.43
N SER A 387 -39.92 -1.24 -23.99
CA SER A 387 -40.73 -0.82 -25.14
C SER A 387 -41.76 0.26 -24.82
N CYS A 388 -42.13 0.48 -23.56
CA CYS A 388 -43.07 1.52 -23.13
C CYS A 388 -42.52 2.94 -23.38
N ALA A 389 -43.36 3.95 -23.32
CA ALA A 389 -42.98 5.34 -23.57
C ALA A 389 -41.90 5.84 -22.62
N ALA A 390 -41.94 5.46 -21.32
CA ALA A 390 -40.97 5.79 -20.33
C ALA A 390 -39.61 5.07 -20.60
N GLY A 391 -39.66 3.81 -21.05
CA GLY A 391 -38.48 3.02 -21.45
C GLY A 391 -37.76 3.61 -22.65
N LYS A 392 -38.48 4.10 -23.67
CA LYS A 392 -37.89 4.81 -24.82
C LYS A 392 -37.14 6.08 -24.38
N THR A 393 -37.80 6.88 -23.51
CA THR A 393 -37.16 8.09 -22.94
C THR A 393 -35.94 7.76 -22.12
N TYR A 394 -35.97 6.69 -21.34
CA TYR A 394 -34.83 6.19 -20.56
C TYR A 394 -33.66 5.80 -21.49
N THR A 395 -33.90 5.08 -22.56
CA THR A 395 -32.88 4.65 -23.51
C THR A 395 -32.11 5.85 -24.11
N GLU A 396 -32.81 6.93 -24.46
CA GLU A 396 -32.13 8.13 -24.95
C GLU A 396 -31.30 8.83 -23.86
N LYS A 397 -31.81 8.90 -22.63
CA LYS A 397 -31.05 9.41 -21.48
C LYS A 397 -29.80 8.54 -21.18
N LEU A 398 -29.94 7.23 -21.32
CA LEU A 398 -28.85 6.29 -21.13
C LEU A 398 -27.69 6.53 -22.12
N LYS A 399 -27.99 6.79 -23.40
CA LYS A 399 -26.97 7.16 -24.39
C LYS A 399 -26.22 8.44 -24.01
N LEU A 400 -26.93 9.44 -23.50
CA LEU A 400 -26.30 10.68 -23.03
C LEU A 400 -25.39 10.43 -21.81
N ARG A 401 -25.85 9.63 -20.84
CA ARG A 401 -25.07 9.24 -19.67
C ARG A 401 -23.80 8.51 -20.09
N ARG A 402 -23.86 7.53 -20.97
CA ARG A 402 -22.70 6.80 -21.48
C ARG A 402 -21.65 7.70 -22.15
N LYS A 403 -22.09 8.72 -22.89
CA LYS A 403 -21.18 9.75 -23.42
C LYS A 403 -20.48 10.53 -22.30
N GLN A 404 -21.19 10.88 -21.24
CA GLN A 404 -20.62 11.56 -20.08
C GLN A 404 -19.64 10.65 -19.34
N GLU A 405 -19.95 9.37 -19.16
CA GLU A 405 -19.08 8.37 -18.54
C GLU A 405 -17.75 8.25 -19.30
N LEU A 406 -17.77 8.15 -20.65
CA LEU A 406 -16.58 8.13 -21.48
C LEU A 406 -15.78 9.46 -21.39
N SER A 407 -16.45 10.60 -21.41
CA SER A 407 -15.78 11.90 -21.26
C SER A 407 -15.10 12.04 -19.89
N GLN A 408 -15.72 11.53 -18.82
CA GLN A 408 -15.13 11.51 -17.49
C GLN A 408 -13.95 10.51 -17.41
N LEU A 409 -14.08 9.34 -18.03
CA LEU A 409 -13.02 8.36 -18.14
C LEU A 409 -11.78 8.97 -18.81
N ALA A 410 -11.93 9.58 -19.99
CA ALA A 410 -10.84 10.25 -20.69
C ALA A 410 -10.18 11.37 -19.84
N THR A 411 -11.00 12.14 -19.12
CA THR A 411 -10.50 13.22 -18.24
C THR A 411 -9.70 12.66 -17.06
N LEU A 412 -10.11 11.52 -16.52
CA LEU A 412 -9.47 10.89 -15.36
C LEU A 412 -8.17 10.17 -15.73
N THR A 413 -8.17 9.44 -16.85
CA THR A 413 -7.10 8.49 -17.20
C THR A 413 -6.23 8.95 -18.36
N GLN A 414 -6.72 9.86 -19.20
CA GLN A 414 -6.18 10.22 -20.51
C GLN A 414 -6.28 9.06 -21.53
N TRP A 415 -7.13 8.06 -21.28
CA TRP A 415 -7.36 7.02 -22.27
C TRP A 415 -8.03 7.59 -23.53
N ASP A 416 -7.65 7.05 -24.67
CA ASP A 416 -8.38 7.30 -25.91
C ASP A 416 -9.76 6.61 -25.81
N THR A 417 -10.82 7.37 -26.01
CA THR A 417 -12.20 6.88 -25.92
C THR A 417 -12.84 6.60 -27.27
N GLU A 418 -12.14 6.83 -28.38
CA GLU A 418 -12.66 6.49 -29.71
C GLU A 418 -12.84 4.98 -29.88
N ASP A 419 -12.00 4.18 -29.26
CA ASP A 419 -12.11 2.70 -29.24
C ASP A 419 -13.35 2.18 -28.49
N PHE A 420 -14.01 3.02 -27.69
CA PHE A 420 -15.19 2.66 -26.90
C PHE A 420 -16.51 3.17 -27.47
N TYR A 421 -16.55 3.55 -28.74
CA TYR A 421 -17.76 4.09 -29.38
C TYR A 421 -18.96 3.11 -29.30
N ASP A 422 -18.72 1.82 -29.41
CA ASP A 422 -19.75 0.76 -29.29
C ASP A 422 -20.42 0.74 -27.93
N TYR A 423 -19.75 1.16 -26.87
CA TYR A 423 -20.34 1.29 -25.53
C TYR A 423 -21.52 2.26 -25.52
N VAL A 424 -21.43 3.38 -26.25
CA VAL A 424 -22.52 4.35 -26.34
C VAL A 424 -23.69 3.82 -27.17
N ALA A 425 -23.39 3.19 -28.30
CA ALA A 425 -24.42 2.76 -29.26
C ALA A 425 -25.16 1.52 -28.78
N ASN A 426 -24.46 0.48 -28.36
CA ASN A 426 -25.03 -0.87 -28.19
C ASN A 426 -25.08 -1.30 -26.72
N GLY A 427 -24.43 -0.59 -25.81
CA GLY A 427 -24.35 -0.98 -24.40
C GLY A 427 -23.64 -2.30 -24.16
N THR A 428 -22.95 -2.82 -25.16
CA THR A 428 -22.22 -4.06 -25.06
C THR A 428 -20.83 -3.76 -24.51
N ASP A 429 -20.45 -4.48 -23.45
CA ASP A 429 -19.10 -4.48 -22.85
C ASP A 429 -18.05 -5.14 -23.76
N LYS A 430 -18.26 -5.15 -25.08
CA LYS A 430 -17.27 -5.62 -26.04
C LYS A 430 -16.20 -4.53 -26.23
N VAL A 431 -15.43 -4.36 -25.19
CA VAL A 431 -14.12 -3.73 -25.28
C VAL A 431 -13.23 -4.73 -26.01
N LYS A 432 -12.52 -4.31 -27.07
CA LYS A 432 -11.29 -4.99 -27.48
C LYS A 432 -10.48 -5.16 -26.20
N SER A 433 -10.06 -6.38 -25.89
CA SER A 433 -9.25 -6.67 -24.72
C SER A 433 -8.19 -5.57 -24.64
N ILE A 434 -8.23 -4.78 -23.57
CA ILE A 434 -7.10 -3.93 -23.20
C ILE A 434 -5.99 -4.97 -23.07
N GLU A 435 -5.04 -4.98 -24.02
CA GLU A 435 -3.84 -5.79 -23.90
C GLU A 435 -3.25 -5.37 -22.56
N GLU A 436 -3.15 -6.34 -21.64
CA GLU A 436 -2.53 -6.11 -20.35
C GLU A 436 -1.11 -5.66 -20.65
N ASP A 437 -0.88 -4.36 -20.59
CA ASP A 437 0.45 -3.82 -20.37
C ASP A 437 0.84 -4.27 -18.96
N GLU A 438 1.32 -5.53 -18.84
CA GLU A 438 1.81 -6.12 -17.60
C GLU A 438 2.92 -5.28 -16.95
N GLU A 439 3.48 -4.33 -17.67
CA GLU A 439 4.60 -3.50 -17.26
C GLU A 439 4.20 -2.36 -16.30
N ASN A 440 2.90 -2.05 -16.15
CA ASN A 440 2.41 -0.90 -15.37
C ASN A 440 1.27 -1.21 -14.39
N ALA A 441 0.92 -2.46 -14.21
CA ALA A 441 -0.12 -2.83 -13.25
C ALA A 441 0.39 -2.65 -11.81
N PHE A 442 -0.24 -1.74 -11.06
CA PHE A 442 -0.12 -1.73 -9.61
C PHE A 442 -0.61 -3.08 -9.07
N PRO A 443 0.14 -3.75 -8.19
CA PRO A 443 -0.38 -4.90 -7.49
C PRO A 443 -1.40 -4.44 -6.43
N ILE A 444 -2.58 -4.04 -6.87
CA ILE A 444 -3.75 -4.01 -5.99
C ILE A 444 -4.07 -5.48 -5.74
N LEU A 445 -3.96 -5.90 -4.49
CA LEU A 445 -4.30 -7.25 -4.03
C LEU A 445 -5.61 -7.69 -4.68
N LYS A 446 -5.55 -8.67 -5.58
CA LYS A 446 -6.73 -9.47 -5.91
C LYS A 446 -7.13 -10.16 -4.61
N LEU A 447 -8.18 -9.68 -3.98
CA LEU A 447 -8.91 -10.42 -2.96
C LEU A 447 -9.59 -11.58 -3.70
N ASP A 448 -8.89 -12.69 -3.85
CA ASP A 448 -9.51 -13.95 -4.20
C ASP A 448 -10.42 -14.36 -3.03
N ASN A 449 -11.70 -14.09 -3.21
CA ASN A 449 -12.77 -14.43 -2.28
C ASN A 449 -13.17 -15.88 -2.50
N GLU A 450 -12.19 -16.82 -2.41
CA GLU A 450 -12.45 -18.26 -2.34
C GLU A 450 -11.68 -18.86 -1.17
N GLY A 451 -12.43 -19.15 -0.11
CA GLY A 451 -12.00 -20.04 0.96
C GLY A 451 -11.84 -21.47 0.42
N GLY A 452 -10.63 -21.82 -0.01
CA GLY A 452 -10.28 -23.17 -0.44
C GLY A 452 -8.78 -23.37 -0.35
N GLY A 453 -8.37 -24.39 0.39
CA GLY A 453 -6.99 -24.70 0.77
C GLY A 453 -6.00 -24.68 -0.39
N MET A 454 -4.94 -23.97 -0.19
CA MET A 454 -3.83 -23.76 -1.12
C MET A 454 -2.95 -24.99 -1.20
N LEU A 455 -3.06 -25.75 -2.28
CA LEU A 455 -2.00 -26.68 -2.70
C LEU A 455 -0.89 -25.90 -3.43
N PRO A 456 0.39 -26.16 -3.16
CA PRO A 456 1.49 -25.40 -3.75
C PRO A 456 1.58 -25.61 -5.26
N LYS A 457 1.63 -24.52 -6.03
CA LYS A 457 1.70 -24.49 -7.52
C LYS A 457 2.92 -25.20 -8.14
N GLY A 458 3.81 -25.80 -7.35
CA GLY A 458 4.96 -26.56 -7.83
C GLY A 458 4.65 -27.96 -8.37
N VAL A 459 3.48 -28.51 -8.08
CA VAL A 459 3.14 -29.91 -8.44
C VAL A 459 2.55 -30.03 -9.86
N PHE A 460 1.93 -28.97 -10.38
CA PHE A 460 1.29 -29.01 -11.71
C PHE A 460 2.27 -28.97 -12.89
N GLY A 461 3.44 -28.35 -12.74
CA GLY A 461 4.46 -28.31 -13.79
C GLY A 461 5.12 -29.66 -14.03
N PHE A 462 5.32 -30.46 -12.99
CA PHE A 462 5.98 -31.78 -13.10
C PHE A 462 5.08 -32.86 -13.74
N THR A 463 3.78 -32.82 -13.51
CA THR A 463 2.82 -33.75 -14.11
C THR A 463 2.61 -33.50 -15.59
N LEU A 464 2.62 -32.26 -16.06
CA LEU A 464 2.47 -31.94 -17.49
C LEU A 464 3.70 -32.35 -18.31
N VAL A 465 4.91 -32.21 -17.77
CA VAL A 465 6.16 -32.65 -18.41
C VAL A 465 6.25 -34.18 -18.48
N LEU A 466 5.81 -34.88 -17.43
CA LEU A 466 5.76 -36.33 -17.41
C LEU A 466 4.73 -36.91 -18.40
N LEU A 467 3.58 -36.24 -18.57
CA LEU A 467 2.56 -36.65 -19.56
C LEU A 467 3.05 -36.39 -21.00
N LEU A 468 3.78 -35.31 -21.26
CA LEU A 468 4.40 -35.04 -22.57
C LEU A 468 5.52 -36.06 -22.90
N LEU A 469 6.35 -36.42 -21.93
CA LEU A 469 7.39 -37.42 -22.11
C LEU A 469 6.80 -38.83 -22.28
N TYR A 470 5.66 -39.12 -21.66
CA TYR A 470 4.95 -40.43 -21.82
C TYR A 470 4.28 -40.54 -23.20
N SER A 471 3.71 -39.45 -23.73
CA SER A 471 3.13 -39.41 -25.08
C SER A 471 4.19 -39.54 -26.18
N LEU A 472 5.35 -38.95 -26.01
CA LEU A 472 6.47 -39.07 -26.97
C LEU A 472 7.09 -40.48 -27.00
N LYS A 473 7.06 -41.23 -25.89
CA LYS A 473 7.48 -42.64 -25.85
C LYS A 473 6.54 -43.57 -26.56
N ARG A 474 5.23 -43.29 -26.63
CA ARG A 474 4.23 -44.12 -27.34
C ARG A 474 4.24 -43.95 -28.86
N VAL A 475 4.78 -42.84 -29.37
CA VAL A 475 4.88 -42.60 -30.83
C VAL A 475 6.07 -43.36 -31.45
N ARG A 476 7.08 -43.76 -30.63
CA ARG A 476 8.28 -44.47 -31.14
C ARG A 476 8.17 -46.01 -31.25
N VAL A 477 7.02 -46.61 -30.92
CA VAL A 477 6.83 -48.07 -30.93
C VAL A 477 5.86 -48.54 -32.04
N ARG A 478 5.58 -47.69 -33.04
CA ARG A 478 4.71 -48.09 -34.18
C ARG A 478 5.33 -47.83 -35.55
N VAL A 479 6.64 -47.97 -35.69
CA VAL A 479 7.30 -48.03 -36.99
C VAL A 479 8.40 -49.10 -36.89
N THR A 480 8.04 -50.32 -36.98
CA THR A 480 8.70 -51.51 -37.58
C THR A 480 7.63 -52.54 -37.83
#